data_8eb4f8044d735e954fe6d9a9d4b65f08
#
_entry.id   8eb4f8044d735e954fe6d9a9d4b65f08
#
_cell.length_a   1.000
_cell.length_b   1.000
_cell.length_c   1.000
_cell.angle_alpha   90.00
_cell.angle_beta   90.00
_cell.angle_gamma   90.00
#
_symmetry.space_group_name_H-M   'P 1'
#
loop_
_entity.id
_entity.type
_entity.pdbx_description
1 polymer ?
#
loop_
_entity_poly.entity_id
_entity_poly.type
_entity_poly.pdbx_seq_one_letter_code
_entity_poly.pdbx_strand_id
1 'polypeptide(L)'
;MVNRASSAHSATNATRSSLRASSVTRSGSRARVARAKGVAPLQAHLESDELLDEYKRHYRIGSETDLQLRLTRGFTLVTRRWRKYLDEHLRRIGQSQARWEALFAVAMTREGSALGAIARRVGVEGPTFVRMIAQFEREGLVKRLASSEDRRASIIRITPKGEAALAEMRELTTRVRKEFLGELSVDDVKRMLDMLEHMLSFLKD
;
A
#
# COMPACT_ATOMS: atom_id res chain seq x y z
N MET A 1 20.33 71.83 24.60
CA MET A 1 21.79 72.05 24.38
C MET A 1 22.15 71.04 23.29
N VAL A 2 22.18 71.45 22.05
CA VAL A 2 23.42 71.86 21.39
C VAL A 2 24.34 70.63 21.18
N ASN A 3 24.75 70.16 20.02
CA ASN A 3 25.02 70.79 18.71
C ASN A 3 25.32 69.64 17.73
N ARG A 4 24.83 69.68 16.50
CA ARG A 4 25.59 70.08 15.28
C ARG A 4 26.85 69.18 15.04
N ALA A 5 27.07 68.67 13.94
CA ALA A 5 27.01 68.95 12.50
C ALA A 5 28.13 68.04 11.93
N SER A 6 28.21 67.59 10.81
CA SER A 6 28.32 68.15 9.49
C SER A 6 29.04 67.14 8.60
N SER A 7 28.47 66.93 7.47
CA SER A 7 29.08 66.91 6.13
C SER A 7 30.33 66.05 5.87
N ALA A 8 30.55 65.43 4.79
CA ALA A 8 30.24 65.60 3.39
C ALA A 8 30.99 64.56 2.55
N HIS A 9 30.45 64.28 1.42
CA HIS A 9 31.12 63.99 0.14
C HIS A 9 32.15 62.83 0.05
N SER A 10 31.93 61.86 -0.76
CA SER A 10 32.30 61.86 -2.18
C SER A 10 32.15 60.46 -2.80
N ALA A 11 31.32 60.45 -3.79
CA ALA A 11 31.58 60.01 -5.16
C ALA A 11 32.11 58.58 -5.44
N THR A 12 31.32 57.92 -6.24
CA THR A 12 31.71 57.07 -7.38
C THR A 12 32.57 55.81 -7.15
N ASN A 13 31.98 54.62 -7.27
CA ASN A 13 32.33 53.88 -8.49
C ASN A 13 31.32 52.74 -8.76
N ALA A 14 30.84 52.72 -9.95
CA ALA A 14 29.99 51.67 -10.50
C ALA A 14 30.84 50.40 -10.73
N THR A 15 30.45 49.29 -10.15
CA THR A 15 30.91 48.01 -10.66
C THR A 15 29.69 47.12 -10.84
N ARG A 16 29.26 46.99 -12.08
CA ARG A 16 28.35 46.00 -12.55
C ARG A 16 28.94 44.64 -12.27
N SER A 17 28.41 43.91 -11.31
CA SER A 17 28.66 42.48 -11.18
C SER A 17 27.42 41.75 -11.60
N SER A 18 27.56 41.13 -12.74
CA SER A 18 26.59 40.27 -13.40
C SER A 18 26.09 39.19 -12.48
N LEU A 19 24.84 39.24 -12.08
CA LEU A 19 24.13 38.11 -11.53
C LEU A 19 24.03 37.00 -12.61
N ARG A 20 24.96 36.09 -12.59
CA ARG A 20 24.82 34.80 -13.27
C ARG A 20 23.65 34.07 -12.60
N ALA A 21 22.54 33.99 -13.30
CA ALA A 21 21.47 33.05 -13.00
C ALA A 21 22.06 31.65 -13.07
N SER A 22 22.31 31.05 -11.91
CA SER A 22 22.60 29.63 -11.80
C SER A 22 21.33 28.87 -12.19
N SER A 23 21.32 28.39 -13.42
CA SER A 23 20.35 27.39 -13.87
C SER A 23 20.54 26.15 -13.02
N VAL A 24 19.70 25.98 -12.00
CA VAL A 24 19.51 24.72 -11.32
C VAL A 24 18.91 23.76 -12.33
N THR A 25 19.78 23.05 -13.03
CA THR A 25 19.43 21.85 -13.77
C THR A 25 18.78 20.89 -12.80
N ARG A 26 17.47 20.81 -12.82
CA ARG A 26 16.73 19.69 -12.25
C ARG A 26 17.16 18.44 -13.00
N SER A 27 18.22 17.82 -12.51
CA SER A 27 18.55 16.44 -12.84
C SER A 27 17.41 15.59 -12.32
N GLY A 28 16.41 15.37 -13.17
CA GLY A 28 15.40 14.37 -12.95
C GLY A 28 16.09 13.02 -12.90
N SER A 29 16.32 12.53 -11.70
CA SER A 29 16.62 11.12 -11.47
C SER A 29 15.42 10.33 -12.02
N ARG A 30 15.48 10.01 -13.31
CA ARG A 30 14.69 8.93 -13.89
C ARG A 30 15.22 7.67 -13.24
N ALA A 31 14.59 7.27 -12.13
CA ALA A 31 14.81 5.96 -11.56
C ALA A 31 14.62 4.94 -12.70
N ARG A 32 15.72 4.34 -13.15
CA ARG A 32 15.69 3.15 -13.98
C ARG A 32 15.12 2.06 -13.08
N VAL A 33 13.80 1.89 -13.13
CA VAL A 33 13.18 0.68 -12.62
C VAL A 33 13.84 -0.46 -13.38
N ALA A 34 14.72 -1.18 -12.71
CA ALA A 34 15.38 -2.35 -13.29
C ALA A 34 14.26 -3.29 -13.72
N ARG A 35 14.17 -3.53 -15.01
CA ARG A 35 13.16 -4.38 -15.63
C ARG A 35 13.43 -5.80 -15.12
N ALA A 36 12.68 -6.24 -14.11
CA ALA A 36 12.74 -7.59 -13.61
C ALA A 36 12.54 -8.53 -14.80
N LYS A 37 13.52 -9.39 -15.05
CA LYS A 37 13.49 -10.35 -16.16
C LYS A 37 12.22 -11.21 -15.99
N GLY A 38 11.28 -11.08 -16.91
CA GLY A 38 10.09 -11.95 -16.98
C GLY A 38 8.75 -11.34 -16.63
N VAL A 39 8.67 -10.05 -16.26
CA VAL A 39 7.36 -9.39 -16.06
C VAL A 39 7.04 -8.63 -17.35
N ALA A 40 6.08 -9.17 -18.10
CA ALA A 40 5.52 -8.47 -19.25
C ALA A 40 4.94 -7.11 -18.80
N PRO A 41 5.13 -6.03 -19.59
CA PRO A 41 4.51 -4.73 -19.30
C PRO A 41 3.00 -4.88 -19.10
N LEU A 42 2.36 -3.96 -18.39
CA LEU A 42 0.90 -3.92 -18.25
C LEU A 42 0.17 -4.01 -19.61
N GLN A 43 0.83 -3.61 -20.69
CA GLN A 43 0.39 -3.76 -22.08
C GLN A 43 0.45 -5.20 -22.61
N ALA A 44 1.32 -6.05 -22.09
CA ALA A 44 1.51 -7.43 -22.56
C ALA A 44 0.44 -8.41 -22.05
N HIS A 45 -0.58 -7.94 -21.36
CA HIS A 45 -1.81 -8.72 -21.18
C HIS A 45 -2.71 -8.75 -22.43
N LEU A 46 -2.34 -7.99 -23.45
CA LEU A 46 -2.83 -8.13 -24.82
C LEU A 46 -1.84 -9.09 -25.52
N GLU A 47 -1.93 -10.38 -25.14
CA GLU A 47 -0.94 -11.42 -25.46
C GLU A 47 -0.94 -11.84 -26.95
N SER A 48 -1.80 -11.24 -27.76
CA SER A 48 -1.79 -11.43 -29.21
C SER A 48 -1.83 -10.09 -29.94
N ASP A 49 -1.27 -10.04 -31.13
CA ASP A 49 -1.33 -8.85 -31.99
C ASP A 49 -2.78 -8.46 -32.30
N GLU A 50 -3.68 -9.45 -32.42
CA GLU A 50 -5.12 -9.23 -32.63
C GLU A 50 -5.78 -8.46 -31.47
N LEU A 51 -5.47 -8.84 -30.21
CA LEU A 51 -5.98 -8.13 -29.03
C LEU A 51 -5.41 -6.73 -28.91
N LEU A 52 -4.16 -6.53 -29.30
CA LEU A 52 -3.54 -5.22 -29.30
C LEU A 52 -4.16 -4.32 -30.37
N ASP A 53 -4.46 -4.85 -31.53
CA ASP A 53 -5.09 -4.08 -32.62
C ASP A 53 -6.54 -3.77 -32.29
N GLU A 54 -7.29 -4.70 -31.67
CA GLU A 54 -8.63 -4.42 -31.16
C GLU A 54 -8.60 -3.36 -30.05
N TYR A 55 -7.64 -3.44 -29.16
CA TYR A 55 -7.44 -2.41 -28.13
C TYR A 55 -7.22 -1.01 -28.74
N LYS A 56 -6.33 -0.91 -29.77
CA LYS A 56 -6.01 0.35 -30.47
C LYS A 56 -7.22 0.97 -31.18
N ARG A 57 -8.21 0.14 -31.59
CA ARG A 57 -9.46 0.64 -32.18
C ARG A 57 -10.29 1.43 -31.17
N HIS A 58 -10.26 1.04 -29.90
CA HIS A 58 -11.07 1.64 -28.84
C HIS A 58 -10.31 2.69 -28.02
N TYR A 59 -8.97 2.56 -27.91
CA TYR A 59 -8.16 3.40 -27.06
C TYR A 59 -6.91 3.90 -27.80
N ARG A 60 -6.77 5.22 -27.85
CA ARG A 60 -5.52 5.83 -28.34
C ARG A 60 -4.43 5.63 -27.28
N ILE A 61 -3.38 4.87 -27.58
CA ILE A 61 -2.26 4.60 -26.69
C ILE A 61 -1.63 5.91 -26.23
N GLY A 62 -1.44 6.07 -24.91
CA GLY A 62 -0.92 7.27 -24.26
C GLY A 62 -1.96 8.36 -24.01
N SER A 63 -3.23 8.17 -24.44
CA SER A 63 -4.31 9.09 -24.06
C SER A 63 -4.63 8.95 -22.56
N GLU A 64 -5.30 9.97 -22.02
CA GLU A 64 -5.78 9.93 -20.63
C GLU A 64 -6.63 8.70 -20.33
N THR A 65 -7.57 8.38 -21.21
CA THR A 65 -8.43 7.19 -21.07
C THR A 65 -7.64 5.88 -21.08
N ASP A 66 -6.62 5.77 -21.95
CA ASP A 66 -5.71 4.61 -21.96
C ASP A 66 -4.95 4.48 -20.62
N LEU A 67 -4.42 5.60 -20.13
CA LEU A 67 -3.67 5.61 -18.86
C LEU A 67 -4.57 5.24 -17.67
N GLN A 68 -5.78 5.78 -17.61
CA GLN A 68 -6.76 5.48 -16.57
C GLN A 68 -7.17 4.00 -16.59
N LEU A 69 -7.47 3.45 -17.77
CA LEU A 69 -7.80 2.03 -17.92
C LEU A 69 -6.65 1.11 -17.49
N ARG A 70 -5.44 1.43 -17.93
CA ARG A 70 -4.24 0.66 -17.56
C ARG A 70 -3.95 0.72 -16.06
N LEU A 71 -4.17 1.86 -15.42
CA LEU A 71 -4.01 2.02 -13.99
C LEU A 71 -5.01 1.15 -13.22
N THR A 72 -6.30 1.23 -13.55
CA THR A 72 -7.35 0.46 -12.86
C THR A 72 -7.19 -1.05 -13.06
N ARG A 73 -6.83 -1.51 -14.27
CA ARG A 73 -6.45 -2.91 -14.50
C ARG A 73 -5.19 -3.31 -13.74
N GLY A 74 -4.24 -2.39 -13.62
CA GLY A 74 -3.01 -2.57 -12.86
C GLY A 74 -3.28 -2.91 -11.40
N PHE A 75 -4.20 -2.21 -10.76
CA PHE A 75 -4.59 -2.51 -9.36
C PHE A 75 -5.07 -3.95 -9.20
N THR A 76 -6.00 -4.38 -10.05
CA THR A 76 -6.53 -5.75 -10.01
C THR A 76 -5.42 -6.79 -10.19
N LEU A 77 -4.53 -6.56 -11.16
CA LEU A 77 -3.46 -7.49 -11.46
C LEU A 77 -2.42 -7.56 -10.35
N VAL A 78 -1.96 -6.40 -9.87
CA VAL A 78 -0.98 -6.33 -8.78
C VAL A 78 -1.55 -6.98 -7.52
N THR A 79 -2.79 -6.67 -7.15
CA THR A 79 -3.44 -7.27 -5.97
C THR A 79 -3.53 -8.79 -6.10
N ARG A 80 -3.97 -9.32 -7.26
CA ARG A 80 -4.08 -10.77 -7.48
C ARG A 80 -2.71 -11.45 -7.42
N ARG A 81 -1.68 -10.88 -8.08
CA ARG A 81 -0.33 -11.44 -8.09
C ARG A 81 0.35 -11.35 -6.72
N TRP A 82 0.18 -10.24 -6.03
CA TRP A 82 0.68 -10.07 -4.67
C TRP A 82 0.08 -11.11 -3.72
N ARG A 83 -1.25 -11.30 -3.77
CA ARG A 83 -1.92 -12.32 -2.94
C ARG A 83 -1.37 -13.71 -3.20
N LYS A 84 -1.21 -14.09 -4.46
CA LYS A 84 -0.64 -15.39 -4.84
C LYS A 84 0.80 -15.53 -4.33
N TYR A 85 1.63 -14.52 -4.56
CA TYR A 85 3.03 -14.51 -4.15
C TYR A 85 3.18 -14.64 -2.63
N LEU A 86 2.42 -13.88 -1.87
CA LEU A 86 2.41 -13.94 -0.41
C LEU A 86 1.91 -15.31 0.10
N ASP A 87 0.86 -15.85 -0.52
CA ASP A 87 0.29 -17.15 -0.15
C ASP A 87 1.28 -18.31 -0.39
N GLU A 88 2.05 -18.28 -1.47
CA GLU A 88 3.11 -19.24 -1.74
C GLU A 88 4.20 -19.27 -0.65
N HIS A 89 4.52 -18.11 -0.08
CA HIS A 89 5.48 -18.00 1.02
C HIS A 89 4.87 -18.49 2.35
N LEU A 90 3.64 -18.10 2.64
CA LEU A 90 2.94 -18.49 3.87
C LEU A 90 2.68 -20.00 3.94
N ARG A 91 2.42 -20.66 2.80
CA ARG A 91 2.25 -22.13 2.75
C ARG A 91 3.48 -22.89 3.24
N ARG A 92 4.68 -22.33 3.13
CA ARG A 92 5.92 -22.97 3.63
C ARG A 92 5.94 -23.13 5.15
N ILE A 93 5.15 -22.32 5.86
CA ILE A 93 4.95 -22.42 7.31
C ILE A 93 3.54 -22.91 7.67
N GLY A 94 2.85 -23.61 6.73
CA GLY A 94 1.52 -24.16 6.95
C GLY A 94 0.41 -23.13 7.09
N GLN A 95 0.64 -21.90 6.62
CA GLN A 95 -0.31 -20.80 6.71
C GLN A 95 -0.81 -20.35 5.33
N SER A 96 -1.79 -19.42 5.31
CA SER A 96 -2.27 -18.77 4.09
C SER A 96 -2.45 -17.28 4.33
N GLN A 97 -2.49 -16.52 3.23
CA GLN A 97 -2.73 -15.08 3.31
C GLN A 97 -4.08 -14.77 4.00
N ALA A 98 -5.13 -15.51 3.67
CA ALA A 98 -6.44 -15.31 4.29
C ALA A 98 -6.40 -15.56 5.80
N ARG A 99 -5.68 -16.59 6.26
CA ARG A 99 -5.49 -16.86 7.69
C ARG A 99 -4.72 -15.75 8.38
N TRP A 100 -3.65 -15.26 7.74
CA TRP A 100 -2.88 -14.14 8.28
C TRP A 100 -3.74 -12.87 8.42
N GLU A 101 -4.49 -12.49 7.38
CA GLU A 101 -5.37 -11.32 7.42
C GLU A 101 -6.43 -11.43 8.50
N ALA A 102 -7.06 -12.60 8.63
CA ALA A 102 -8.10 -12.82 9.64
C ALA A 102 -7.54 -12.79 11.07
N LEU A 103 -6.40 -13.44 11.32
CA LEU A 103 -5.80 -13.45 12.64
C LEU A 103 -5.24 -12.07 13.02
N PHE A 104 -4.68 -11.35 12.05
CA PHE A 104 -4.23 -9.97 12.21
C PHE A 104 -5.40 -9.04 12.56
N ALA A 105 -6.54 -9.17 11.87
CA ALA A 105 -7.72 -8.37 12.18
C ALA A 105 -8.26 -8.63 13.59
N VAL A 106 -8.22 -9.89 14.05
CA VAL A 106 -8.57 -10.22 15.44
C VAL A 106 -7.59 -9.56 16.42
N ALA A 107 -6.30 -9.61 16.14
CA ALA A 107 -5.26 -9.03 17.00
C ALA A 107 -5.36 -7.50 17.11
N MET A 108 -5.82 -6.83 16.05
CA MET A 108 -6.02 -5.36 16.06
C MET A 108 -7.19 -4.91 16.94
N THR A 109 -7.98 -5.84 17.46
CA THR A 109 -9.08 -5.57 18.38
C THR A 109 -8.68 -5.97 19.80
N ARG A 110 -7.91 -5.13 20.51
CA ARG A 110 -7.31 -5.45 21.82
C ARG A 110 -8.29 -5.98 22.85
N GLU A 111 -9.46 -5.41 22.91
CA GLU A 111 -10.53 -5.80 23.87
C GLU A 111 -11.42 -6.91 23.32
N GLY A 112 -11.16 -7.34 22.09
CA GLY A 112 -12.03 -8.21 21.33
C GLY A 112 -13.12 -7.42 20.61
N SER A 113 -13.70 -8.02 19.59
CA SER A 113 -14.81 -7.44 18.84
C SER A 113 -15.80 -8.51 18.40
N ALA A 114 -17.02 -8.07 18.15
CA ALA A 114 -18.04 -8.93 17.57
C ALA A 114 -17.60 -9.42 16.20
N LEU A 115 -17.90 -10.69 15.94
CA LEU A 115 -17.46 -11.40 14.72
C LEU A 115 -17.79 -10.63 13.44
N GLY A 116 -19.00 -10.06 13.35
CA GLY A 116 -19.43 -9.28 12.18
C GLY A 116 -18.63 -7.98 11.97
N ALA A 117 -18.19 -7.33 13.04
CA ALA A 117 -17.36 -6.13 12.94
C ALA A 117 -15.95 -6.45 12.39
N ILE A 118 -15.39 -7.59 12.82
CA ILE A 118 -14.09 -8.04 12.32
C ILE A 118 -14.21 -8.45 10.84
N ALA A 119 -15.24 -9.21 10.47
CA ALA A 119 -15.48 -9.66 9.08
C ALA A 119 -15.56 -8.47 8.11
N ARG A 120 -16.32 -7.44 8.45
CA ARG A 120 -16.39 -6.20 7.63
C ARG A 120 -15.04 -5.53 7.46
N ARG A 121 -14.24 -5.47 8.53
CA ARG A 121 -12.89 -4.86 8.47
C ARG A 121 -11.92 -5.60 7.56
N VAL A 122 -12.05 -6.94 7.47
CA VAL A 122 -11.20 -7.78 6.60
C VAL A 122 -11.71 -7.82 5.15
N GLY A 123 -12.96 -7.39 4.91
CA GLY A 123 -13.59 -7.51 3.60
C GLY A 123 -13.82 -8.97 3.19
N VAL A 124 -14.02 -9.87 4.16
CA VAL A 124 -14.31 -11.29 3.94
C VAL A 124 -15.79 -11.54 4.17
N GLU A 125 -16.41 -12.32 3.29
CA GLU A 125 -17.81 -12.71 3.46
C GLU A 125 -18.03 -13.42 4.81
N GLY A 126 -19.12 -13.04 5.48
CA GLY A 126 -19.44 -13.49 6.83
C GLY A 126 -19.32 -15.00 7.05
N PRO A 127 -19.94 -15.87 6.21
CA PRO A 127 -19.86 -17.33 6.37
C PRO A 127 -18.43 -17.90 6.31
N THR A 128 -17.62 -17.38 5.42
CA THR A 128 -16.22 -17.79 5.27
C THR A 128 -15.40 -17.39 6.50
N PHE A 129 -15.61 -16.17 6.99
CA PHE A 129 -14.95 -15.69 8.20
C PHE A 129 -15.36 -16.49 9.46
N VAL A 130 -16.65 -16.81 9.60
CA VAL A 130 -17.17 -17.66 10.71
C VAL A 130 -16.46 -19.00 10.74
N ARG A 131 -16.33 -19.69 9.59
CA ARG A 131 -15.64 -20.98 9.51
C ARG A 131 -14.16 -20.86 9.91
N MET A 132 -13.50 -19.80 9.48
CA MET A 132 -12.09 -19.54 9.79
C MET A 132 -11.88 -19.29 11.28
N ILE A 133 -12.75 -18.49 11.91
CA ILE A 133 -12.68 -18.27 13.37
C ILE A 133 -12.95 -19.55 14.15
N ALA A 134 -13.92 -20.37 13.74
CA ALA A 134 -14.17 -21.68 14.35
C ALA A 134 -12.94 -22.62 14.24
N GLN A 135 -12.19 -22.54 13.14
CA GLN A 135 -10.94 -23.27 12.99
C GLN A 135 -9.86 -22.72 13.92
N PHE A 136 -9.68 -21.39 13.99
CA PHE A 136 -8.73 -20.76 14.92
C PHE A 136 -9.03 -21.09 16.39
N GLU A 137 -10.30 -21.19 16.75
CA GLU A 137 -10.74 -21.57 18.10
C GLU A 137 -10.33 -23.03 18.39
N ARG A 138 -10.56 -23.96 17.48
CA ARG A 138 -10.11 -25.37 17.61
C ARG A 138 -8.60 -25.49 17.70
N GLU A 139 -7.87 -24.66 17.00
CA GLU A 139 -6.40 -24.59 17.04
C GLU A 139 -5.87 -23.87 18.29
N GLY A 140 -6.75 -23.24 19.06
CA GLY A 140 -6.40 -22.47 20.27
C GLY A 140 -5.72 -21.14 19.96
N LEU A 141 -5.87 -20.59 18.74
CA LEU A 141 -5.30 -19.30 18.34
C LEU A 141 -6.17 -18.13 18.79
N VAL A 142 -7.47 -18.35 18.89
CA VAL A 142 -8.43 -17.38 19.40
C VAL A 142 -9.32 -18.03 20.46
N LYS A 143 -9.95 -17.21 21.28
CA LYS A 143 -11.00 -17.65 22.21
C LYS A 143 -12.25 -16.81 22.00
N ARG A 144 -13.40 -17.45 22.20
CA ARG A 144 -14.70 -16.83 22.19
C ARG A 144 -15.12 -16.53 23.63
N LEU A 145 -15.53 -15.30 23.85
CA LEU A 145 -16.01 -14.82 25.15
C LEU A 145 -17.45 -14.33 25.00
N ALA A 146 -18.26 -14.48 26.04
CA ALA A 146 -19.56 -13.83 26.08
C ALA A 146 -19.38 -12.31 26.17
N SER A 147 -20.19 -11.56 25.43
CA SER A 147 -20.25 -10.11 25.58
C SER A 147 -20.92 -9.76 26.88
N SER A 148 -20.40 -8.75 27.60
CA SER A 148 -21.05 -8.18 28.77
C SER A 148 -22.26 -7.29 28.41
N GLU A 149 -22.27 -6.76 27.17
CA GLU A 149 -23.30 -5.82 26.71
C GLU A 149 -24.44 -6.53 25.98
N ASP A 150 -24.16 -7.59 25.24
CA ASP A 150 -25.15 -8.38 24.50
C ASP A 150 -24.85 -9.87 24.65
N ARG A 151 -25.69 -10.60 25.38
CA ARG A 151 -25.57 -12.05 25.57
C ARG A 151 -25.66 -12.87 24.28
N ARG A 152 -26.15 -12.28 23.19
CA ARG A 152 -26.23 -12.90 21.86
C ARG A 152 -24.94 -12.69 21.05
N ALA A 153 -24.11 -11.72 21.45
CA ALA A 153 -22.87 -11.40 20.78
C ALA A 153 -21.69 -12.16 21.43
N SER A 154 -20.87 -12.76 20.58
CA SER A 154 -19.59 -13.34 21.02
C SER A 154 -18.45 -12.40 20.65
N ILE A 155 -17.59 -12.15 21.62
CA ILE A 155 -16.37 -11.39 21.43
C ILE A 155 -15.24 -12.36 21.10
N ILE A 156 -14.53 -12.11 20.02
CA ILE A 156 -13.37 -12.90 19.61
C ILE A 156 -12.11 -12.21 20.10
N ARG A 157 -11.26 -12.94 20.81
CA ARG A 157 -9.98 -12.44 21.32
C ARG A 157 -8.85 -13.38 20.95
N ILE A 158 -7.71 -12.82 20.54
CA ILE A 158 -6.51 -13.61 20.28
C ILE A 158 -5.95 -14.21 21.58
N THR A 159 -5.35 -15.38 21.50
CA THR A 159 -4.65 -16.03 22.61
C THR A 159 -3.14 -15.79 22.52
N PRO A 160 -2.35 -16.07 23.58
CA PRO A 160 -0.90 -16.04 23.49
C PRO A 160 -0.33 -16.97 22.38
N LYS A 161 -0.96 -18.12 22.14
CA LYS A 161 -0.60 -19.01 21.03
C LYS A 161 -0.92 -18.37 19.67
N GLY A 162 -2.04 -17.67 19.57
CA GLY A 162 -2.41 -16.92 18.37
C GLY A 162 -1.46 -15.75 18.11
N GLU A 163 -1.03 -15.04 19.15
CA GLU A 163 -0.04 -13.97 19.02
C GLU A 163 1.33 -14.49 18.54
N ALA A 164 1.77 -15.64 19.07
CA ALA A 164 3.00 -16.28 18.61
C ALA A 164 2.91 -16.67 17.12
N ALA A 165 1.82 -17.31 16.69
CA ALA A 165 1.59 -17.65 15.29
C ALA A 165 1.53 -16.40 14.40
N LEU A 166 0.89 -15.34 14.87
CA LEU A 166 0.83 -14.06 14.17
C LEU A 166 2.21 -13.40 14.05
N ALA A 167 3.04 -13.51 15.08
CA ALA A 167 4.40 -12.96 15.07
C ALA A 167 5.27 -13.65 14.00
N GLU A 168 5.20 -14.98 13.89
CA GLU A 168 5.89 -15.76 12.86
C GLU A 168 5.43 -15.35 11.44
N MET A 169 4.12 -15.29 11.21
CA MET A 169 3.58 -14.84 9.94
C MET A 169 3.97 -13.40 9.63
N ARG A 170 3.98 -12.50 10.62
CA ARG A 170 4.38 -11.09 10.47
C ARG A 170 5.84 -10.96 10.06
N GLU A 171 6.73 -11.74 10.66
CA GLU A 171 8.16 -11.74 10.30
C GLU A 171 8.33 -12.15 8.83
N LEU A 172 7.70 -13.24 8.42
CA LEU A 172 7.72 -13.71 7.03
C LEU A 172 7.15 -12.67 6.07
N THR A 173 5.96 -12.16 6.34
CA THR A 173 5.30 -11.17 5.45
C THR A 173 6.06 -9.85 5.37
N THR A 174 6.77 -9.47 6.42
CA THR A 174 7.64 -8.28 6.42
C THR A 174 8.84 -8.48 5.49
N ARG A 175 9.49 -9.64 5.52
CA ARG A 175 10.57 -9.97 4.59
C ARG A 175 10.10 -9.99 3.14
N VAL A 176 9.00 -10.67 2.88
CA VAL A 176 8.41 -10.78 1.53
C VAL A 176 7.99 -9.40 0.99
N ARG A 177 7.44 -8.54 1.85
CA ARG A 177 7.07 -7.17 1.48
C ARG A 177 8.29 -6.31 1.18
N LYS A 178 9.35 -6.44 1.99
CA LYS A 178 10.60 -5.74 1.76
C LYS A 178 11.25 -6.15 0.44
N GLU A 179 11.20 -7.43 0.10
CA GLU A 179 11.67 -7.94 -1.20
C GLU A 179 10.84 -7.38 -2.35
N PHE A 180 9.52 -7.43 -2.24
CA PHE A 180 8.60 -6.95 -3.27
C PHE A 180 8.71 -5.44 -3.54
N LEU A 181 8.90 -4.63 -2.49
CA LEU A 181 8.97 -3.17 -2.56
C LEU A 181 10.39 -2.61 -2.54
N GLY A 182 11.41 -3.47 -2.45
CA GLY A 182 12.80 -3.05 -2.16
C GLY A 182 13.44 -2.15 -3.22
N GLU A 183 12.92 -2.15 -4.44
CA GLU A 183 13.35 -1.26 -5.52
C GLU A 183 12.74 0.15 -5.44
N LEU A 184 11.73 0.34 -4.58
CA LEU A 184 11.05 1.62 -4.43
C LEU A 184 11.70 2.43 -3.31
N SER A 185 11.92 3.72 -3.57
CA SER A 185 12.33 4.63 -2.51
C SER A 185 11.21 4.86 -1.49
N VAL A 186 11.55 5.24 -0.27
CA VAL A 186 10.55 5.59 0.76
C VAL A 186 9.61 6.70 0.27
N ASP A 187 10.11 7.66 -0.50
CA ASP A 187 9.30 8.75 -1.03
C ASP A 187 8.36 8.30 -2.15
N ASP A 188 8.75 7.29 -2.96
CA ASP A 188 7.84 6.67 -3.91
C ASP A 188 6.71 5.94 -3.19
N VAL A 189 7.03 5.18 -2.14
CA VAL A 189 6.02 4.48 -1.34
C VAL A 189 5.04 5.47 -0.70
N LYS A 190 5.52 6.58 -0.12
CA LYS A 190 4.64 7.62 0.45
C LYS A 190 3.70 8.20 -0.61
N ARG A 191 4.25 8.61 -1.77
CA ARG A 191 3.43 9.14 -2.88
C ARG A 191 2.37 8.16 -3.35
N MET A 192 2.72 6.87 -3.44
CA MET A 192 1.74 5.84 -3.80
C MET A 192 0.65 5.68 -2.74
N LEU A 193 1.00 5.75 -1.45
CA LEU A 193 0.03 5.70 -0.36
C LEU A 193 -0.93 6.90 -0.41
N ASP A 194 -0.41 8.11 -0.56
CA ASP A 194 -1.23 9.33 -0.68
C ASP A 194 -2.23 9.23 -1.85
N MET A 195 -1.79 8.72 -3.01
CA MET A 195 -2.66 8.50 -4.16
C MET A 195 -3.73 7.42 -3.88
N LEU A 196 -3.36 6.32 -3.25
CA LEU A 196 -4.30 5.24 -2.89
C LEU A 196 -5.33 5.72 -1.88
N GLU A 197 -4.94 6.47 -0.85
CA GLU A 197 -5.84 7.05 0.13
C GLU A 197 -6.83 8.03 -0.52
N HIS A 198 -6.34 8.87 -1.43
CA HIS A 198 -7.20 9.76 -2.20
C HIS A 198 -8.23 8.98 -3.02
N MET A 199 -7.82 7.94 -3.75
CA MET A 199 -8.73 7.10 -4.52
C MET A 199 -9.74 6.36 -3.64
N LEU A 200 -9.33 5.84 -2.49
CA LEU A 200 -10.23 5.19 -1.54
C LEU A 200 -11.29 6.15 -0.98
N SER A 201 -10.99 7.45 -0.89
CA SER A 201 -11.96 8.44 -0.45
C SER A 201 -13.17 8.60 -1.38
N PHE A 202 -13.06 8.20 -2.65
CA PHE A 202 -14.16 8.17 -3.61
C PHE A 202 -14.97 6.88 -3.58
N LEU A 203 -14.35 5.78 -3.11
CA LEU A 203 -14.97 4.45 -3.00
C LEU A 203 -15.55 4.31 -1.59
N LYS A 204 -16.60 5.07 -1.29
CA LYS A 204 -17.30 4.96 0.01
C LYS A 204 -18.07 3.64 0.06
N ASP A 205 -17.90 2.88 1.15
CA ASP A 205 -18.74 1.74 1.51
C ASP A 205 -20.18 2.18 1.81
#